data_c2bec910f483dcafbfdbfb6736913352
#
_entry.id   c2bec910f483dcafbfdbfb6736913352
#
_cell.length_a   1.000
_cell.length_b   1.000
_cell.length_c   1.000
_cell.angle_alpha   90.00
_cell.angle_beta   90.00
_cell.angle_gamma   90.00
#
_symmetry.space_group_name_H-M   'P 1'
#
loop_
_entity.id
_entity.type
_entity.pdbx_description
1 polymer ?
#
loop_
_entity_poly.entity_id
_entity_poly.type
_entity_poly.pdbx_seq_one_letter_code
_entity_poly.pdbx_strand_id
1 'polypeptide(L)'
;MNIFISNLNFRVRKEDLIALFQNYGEITGARIIVDKETRRSKGYGFVEMSEEDGMKAIAALNGTEHQGRIINVAVGQEREPKAL
;
A
#
# COMPACT_ATOMS: atom_id res chain seq x y z
N MET A 1 3.64 4.30 11.04
CA MET A 1 4.61 4.10 9.96
C MET A 1 3.89 4.06 8.64
N ASN A 2 4.55 4.46 7.59
CA ASN A 2 3.98 4.33 6.29
C ASN A 2 4.50 3.06 5.66
N ILE A 3 3.62 2.33 5.00
CA ILE A 3 3.96 1.09 4.33
C ILE A 3 3.78 1.32 2.84
N PHE A 4 4.77 0.99 2.05
CA PHE A 4 4.70 1.15 0.61
C PHE A 4 4.37 -0.20 -0.01
N ILE A 5 3.33 -0.23 -0.84
CA ILE A 5 2.92 -1.45 -1.50
C ILE A 5 3.02 -1.22 -3.00
N SER A 6 3.68 -2.11 -3.72
CA SER A 6 3.85 -1.95 -5.15
C SER A 6 3.52 -3.24 -5.90
N ASN A 7 3.52 -3.15 -7.19
CA ASN A 7 3.16 -4.23 -8.09
C ASN A 7 1.70 -4.62 -7.90
N LEU A 8 0.85 -3.64 -7.60
CA LEU A 8 -0.56 -3.91 -7.40
C LEU A 8 -1.28 -4.00 -8.73
N ASN A 9 -2.34 -4.78 -8.76
CA ASN A 9 -3.19 -4.85 -9.92
C ASN A 9 -3.83 -3.46 -10.04
N PHE A 10 -4.01 -2.96 -11.26
CA PHE A 10 -4.53 -1.64 -11.47
C PHE A 10 -5.96 -1.51 -10.94
N ARG A 11 -6.65 -2.58 -10.68
CA ARG A 11 -8.01 -2.51 -10.18
C ARG A 11 -8.07 -2.37 -8.67
N VAL A 12 -6.94 -2.47 -7.98
CA VAL A 12 -6.92 -2.36 -6.53
C VAL A 12 -7.21 -0.92 -6.15
N ARG A 13 -8.15 -0.71 -5.23
CA ARG A 13 -8.50 0.60 -4.79
C ARG A 13 -8.13 0.80 -3.36
N LYS A 14 -8.31 2.00 -2.85
CA LYS A 14 -7.97 2.31 -1.47
C LYS A 14 -8.69 1.36 -0.53
N GLU A 15 -9.96 1.07 -0.81
CA GLU A 15 -10.74 0.21 0.04
C GLU A 15 -10.19 -1.21 0.07
N ASP A 16 -9.60 -1.64 -1.03
CA ASP A 16 -9.03 -2.98 -1.09
C ASP A 16 -7.78 -3.05 -0.21
N LEU A 17 -6.99 -1.97 -0.19
CA LEU A 17 -5.80 -1.94 0.66
C LEU A 17 -6.24 -1.92 2.13
N ILE A 18 -7.27 -1.18 2.46
CA ILE A 18 -7.75 -1.12 3.83
C ILE A 18 -8.21 -2.50 4.27
N ALA A 19 -8.97 -3.19 3.41
CA ALA A 19 -9.48 -4.50 3.76
C ALA A 19 -8.35 -5.50 3.96
N LEU A 20 -7.29 -5.38 3.18
CA LEU A 20 -6.19 -6.31 3.28
C LEU A 20 -5.37 -6.06 4.53
N PHE A 21 -5.07 -4.83 4.84
CA PHE A 21 -4.21 -4.50 5.96
C PHE A 21 -4.93 -4.43 7.31
N GLN A 22 -6.23 -4.18 7.33
CA GLN A 22 -6.90 -4.08 8.60
C GLN A 22 -6.91 -5.38 9.37
N ASN A 23 -6.59 -6.50 8.75
CA ASN A 23 -6.50 -7.76 9.45
C ASN A 23 -5.29 -7.77 10.38
N TYR A 24 -4.37 -6.82 10.25
CA TYR A 24 -3.16 -6.78 11.04
C TYR A 24 -3.16 -5.63 12.05
N GLY A 25 -4.10 -4.73 11.95
CA GLY A 25 -4.17 -3.64 12.90
C GLY A 25 -4.97 -2.48 12.37
N GLU A 26 -5.11 -1.43 13.18
CA GLU A 26 -5.89 -0.32 12.80
C GLU A 26 -5.16 0.52 11.77
N ILE A 27 -5.84 0.97 10.75
CA ILE A 27 -5.26 1.75 9.70
C ILE A 27 -5.65 3.20 9.90
N THR A 28 -4.68 4.11 9.92
CA THR A 28 -4.94 5.52 10.10
C THR A 28 -4.95 6.26 8.77
N GLY A 29 -4.51 5.64 7.71
CA GLY A 29 -4.59 6.25 6.39
C GLY A 29 -4.25 5.27 5.32
N ALA A 30 -4.75 5.50 4.12
CA ALA A 30 -4.46 4.65 2.97
C ALA A 30 -4.70 5.43 1.72
N ARG A 31 -3.91 5.19 0.69
CA ARG A 31 -4.13 5.82 -0.59
C ARG A 31 -3.49 5.04 -1.71
N ILE A 32 -4.02 5.16 -2.90
CA ILE A 32 -3.48 4.55 -4.09
C ILE A 32 -3.00 5.70 -4.93
N ILE A 33 -1.81 5.60 -5.48
CA ILE A 33 -1.26 6.64 -6.33
C ILE A 33 -1.81 6.47 -7.74
N VAL A 34 -2.39 7.52 -8.29
CA VAL A 34 -2.95 7.44 -9.61
C VAL A 34 -2.32 8.47 -10.51
N ASP A 35 -2.37 8.19 -11.81
CA ASP A 35 -1.83 9.09 -12.79
C ASP A 35 -2.83 10.23 -12.97
N LYS A 36 -2.38 11.46 -12.94
CA LYS A 36 -3.25 12.57 -13.02
C LYS A 36 -3.93 12.71 -14.35
N GLU A 37 -3.31 12.31 -15.41
CA GLU A 37 -3.91 12.45 -16.72
C GLU A 37 -4.88 11.36 -17.03
N THR A 38 -4.55 10.12 -16.80
CA THR A 38 -5.41 9.03 -17.17
C THR A 38 -6.31 8.61 -16.03
N ARG A 39 -6.05 9.07 -14.81
CA ARG A 39 -6.79 8.67 -13.64
C ARG A 39 -6.69 7.21 -13.36
N ARG A 40 -5.68 6.52 -13.85
CA ARG A 40 -5.51 5.12 -13.61
C ARG A 40 -4.48 4.90 -12.55
N SER A 41 -4.62 3.83 -11.79
CA SER A 41 -3.69 3.48 -10.75
C SER A 41 -2.33 3.23 -11.35
N LYS A 42 -1.27 3.69 -10.67
CA LYS A 42 0.08 3.42 -11.13
C LYS A 42 0.57 2.10 -10.57
N GLY A 43 -0.24 1.39 -9.82
CA GLY A 43 0.14 0.07 -9.33
C GLY A 43 0.86 0.11 -8.00
N TYR A 44 0.79 1.22 -7.28
CA TYR A 44 1.37 1.25 -5.94
C TYR A 44 0.58 2.21 -5.05
N GLY A 45 0.78 2.08 -3.77
CA GLY A 45 0.08 2.91 -2.82
C GLY A 45 0.73 2.86 -1.46
N PHE A 46 0.10 3.50 -0.50
CA PHE A 46 0.61 3.58 0.86
C PHE A 46 -0.48 3.29 1.87
N VAL A 47 -0.09 2.68 2.98
CA VAL A 47 -0.99 2.44 4.10
C VAL A 47 -0.27 2.94 5.34
N GLU A 48 -0.97 3.65 6.24
CA GLU A 48 -0.37 4.13 7.46
C GLU A 48 -0.92 3.35 8.64
N MET A 49 -0.07 2.78 9.46
CA MET A 49 -0.45 1.98 10.62
C MET A 49 0.56 2.22 11.72
N SER A 50 0.32 1.70 12.91
CA SER A 50 1.28 1.79 13.99
C SER A 50 2.50 0.96 13.58
N GLU A 51 3.64 1.25 14.16
CA GLU A 51 4.84 0.55 13.78
C GLU A 51 4.73 -0.92 14.09
N GLU A 52 4.20 -1.28 15.22
CA GLU A 52 4.08 -2.66 15.59
C GLU A 52 3.19 -3.42 14.63
N ASP A 53 2.02 -2.90 14.30
CA ASP A 53 1.11 -3.59 13.41
C ASP A 53 1.64 -3.55 11.98
N GLY A 54 2.27 -2.46 11.61
CA GLY A 54 2.81 -2.32 10.26
C GLY A 54 3.90 -3.34 9.99
N MET A 55 4.76 -3.61 10.97
CA MET A 55 5.81 -4.60 10.79
C MET A 55 5.21 -6.00 10.62
N LYS A 56 4.11 -6.30 11.32
CA LYS A 56 3.48 -7.58 11.18
C LYS A 56 2.88 -7.70 9.79
N ALA A 57 2.27 -6.64 9.30
CA ALA A 57 1.63 -6.66 7.99
C ALA A 57 2.68 -6.84 6.90
N ILE A 58 3.82 -6.15 7.01
CA ILE A 58 4.87 -6.27 6.02
C ILE A 58 5.37 -7.72 5.98
N ALA A 59 5.63 -8.29 7.14
CA ALA A 59 6.16 -9.64 7.18
C ALA A 59 5.16 -10.65 6.61
N ALA A 60 3.89 -10.41 6.82
CA ALA A 60 2.90 -11.35 6.34
C ALA A 60 2.53 -11.18 4.88
N LEU A 61 2.54 -9.97 4.37
CA LEU A 61 2.03 -9.70 3.05
C LEU A 61 3.07 -9.53 1.94
N ASN A 62 4.30 -9.22 2.30
CA ASN A 62 5.30 -9.02 1.27
C ASN A 62 5.54 -10.32 0.52
N GLY A 63 5.48 -10.27 -0.80
CA GLY A 63 5.70 -11.45 -1.61
C GLY A 63 4.48 -12.36 -1.75
N THR A 64 3.31 -11.90 -1.34
CA THR A 64 2.12 -12.74 -1.47
C THR A 64 1.33 -12.29 -2.68
N GLU A 65 0.46 -13.15 -3.16
CA GLU A 65 -0.34 -12.83 -4.30
C GLU A 65 -1.61 -12.09 -3.90
N HIS A 66 -1.94 -11.03 -4.61
CA HIS A 66 -3.17 -10.30 -4.36
C HIS A 66 -3.74 -9.90 -5.71
N GLN A 67 -4.92 -10.35 -6.03
CA GLN A 67 -5.60 -10.11 -7.28
C GLN A 67 -4.72 -10.45 -8.48
N GLY A 68 -4.08 -11.59 -8.39
CA GLY A 68 -3.30 -12.11 -9.51
C GLY A 68 -1.87 -11.60 -9.64
N ARG A 69 -1.39 -10.78 -8.72
CA ARG A 69 -0.03 -10.27 -8.81
C ARG A 69 0.67 -10.44 -7.47
N ILE A 70 1.95 -10.70 -7.52
CA ILE A 70 2.75 -10.83 -6.31
C ILE A 70 3.11 -9.41 -5.89
N ILE A 71 2.63 -8.98 -4.75
CA ILE A 71 2.85 -7.61 -4.31
C ILE A 71 4.11 -7.49 -3.47
N ASN A 72 4.70 -6.30 -3.48
CA ASN A 72 5.87 -6.03 -2.66
C ASN A 72 5.40 -5.08 -1.57
N VAL A 73 5.72 -5.38 -0.34
CA VAL A 73 5.30 -4.59 0.80
C VAL A 73 6.53 -4.27 1.63
N ALA A 74 6.78 -3.01 1.87
CA ALA A 74 7.98 -2.59 2.59
C ALA A 74 7.73 -1.29 3.35
N VAL A 75 8.65 -0.91 4.20
CA VAL A 75 8.54 0.34 4.92
C VAL A 75 8.67 1.45 3.91
N GLY A 76 7.73 2.36 3.85
CA GLY A 76 7.72 3.45 2.91
C GLY A 76 8.27 4.71 3.50
N GLN A 77 8.85 5.58 2.68
CA GLN A 77 9.32 6.75 3.11
C GLN A 77 8.35 7.73 2.83
N GLU A 78 7.85 8.40 3.72
CA GLU A 78 6.91 9.27 3.50
C GLU A 78 7.30 10.45 2.78
N ARG A 79 8.36 10.72 2.37
CA ARG A 79 8.70 11.75 1.72
C ARG A 79 8.19 11.98 0.44
N GLU A 80 7.50 12.85 0.15
CA GLU A 80 7.02 13.04 -1.06
C GLU A 80 8.03 13.57 -1.85
N PRO A 81 8.20 13.35 -2.89
CA PRO A 81 9.22 13.66 -3.75
C PRO A 81 9.00 15.03 -4.05
N LYS A 82 8.84 15.79 -3.66
CA LYS A 82 8.70 16.86 -3.87
C LYS A 82 9.36 17.42 -4.63
N ALA A 83 9.24 17.57 -5.21
CA ALA A 83 9.55 17.96 -5.86
C ALA A 83 10.38 18.83 -5.93
N LEU A 84 10.65 19.02 -5.92
CA LEU A 84 11.20 19.61 -5.84
C LEU A 84 11.32 20.16 -6.38
#